data_480d1033ddb7bc5163886307e1800594
#
_entry.id   480d1033ddb7bc5163886307e1800594
#
_cell.length_a   1.000
_cell.length_b   1.000
_cell.length_c   1.000
_cell.angle_alpha   90.00
_cell.angle_beta   90.00
_cell.angle_gamma   90.00
#
_symmetry.space_group_name_H-M   'P 1'
#
loop_
_entity.id
_entity.type
_entity.pdbx_description
1 polymer ?
#
loop_
_entity_poly.entity_id
_entity_poly.type
_entity_poly.pdbx_seq_one_letter_code
_entity_poly.pdbx_strand_id
1 'polypeptide(L)'
;MSNFIQTGKLFVMAAGVAIFATGCQTYEQQMKVVNQHWRQGNVAEAAKTIEPKATRKENKDTIIWRLEQGTALRAAGQYQESIAAFDAAEEKINAFDEKAKISLSDETAGLLSNQAQLDYKGRDYDKVMLNTYKALNYLQLGETDKARVEFIRAAQRQQDAEENNRKRIEKSEQAIENLKDSKDANGKPVKGAEQGKELADKANADPNFQKNVATEYGYLDGFPAKANYVNPFVYYISGLYFLTATNGDQSDLSRARDAFRFTLGSIGENK
;
A
#
# COMPACT_ATOMS: atom_id res chain seq x y z
N MET A 1 -20.48 59.57 -11.51
CA MET A 1 -19.22 58.84 -11.83
C MET A 1 -18.65 58.02 -10.66
N SER A 2 -19.07 58.30 -9.40
CA SER A 2 -18.54 57.60 -8.21
C SER A 2 -19.05 56.18 -8.03
N ASN A 3 -20.27 55.83 -8.46
CA ASN A 3 -20.88 54.51 -8.22
C ASN A 3 -20.40 53.42 -9.17
N PHE A 4 -19.82 53.78 -10.32
CA PHE A 4 -19.32 52.82 -11.32
C PHE A 4 -17.94 52.23 -10.93
N ILE A 5 -17.15 52.96 -10.18
CA ILE A 5 -15.82 52.54 -9.73
C ILE A 5 -15.92 51.60 -8.52
N GLN A 6 -16.97 51.77 -7.68
CA GLN A 6 -17.17 50.91 -6.53
C GLN A 6 -17.68 49.50 -6.89
N THR A 7 -18.56 49.41 -7.89
CA THR A 7 -19.03 48.09 -8.39
C THR A 7 -17.93 47.32 -9.09
N GLY A 8 -17.01 47.97 -9.81
CA GLY A 8 -15.85 47.32 -10.45
C GLY A 8 -14.86 46.68 -9.44
N LYS A 9 -14.65 47.40 -8.31
CA LYS A 9 -13.75 46.89 -7.23
C LYS A 9 -14.34 45.73 -6.47
N LEU A 10 -15.66 45.67 -6.29
CA LEU A 10 -16.34 44.56 -5.65
C LEU A 10 -16.31 43.29 -6.55
N PHE A 11 -16.44 43.47 -7.87
CA PHE A 11 -16.41 42.34 -8.81
C PHE A 11 -15.01 41.74 -8.95
N VAL A 12 -13.94 42.53 -8.92
CA VAL A 12 -12.56 42.08 -8.95
C VAL A 12 -12.19 41.36 -7.62
N MET A 13 -12.70 41.81 -6.48
CA MET A 13 -12.49 41.18 -5.19
C MET A 13 -13.23 39.83 -5.08
N ALA A 14 -14.45 39.74 -5.63
CA ALA A 14 -15.21 38.48 -5.67
C ALA A 14 -14.59 37.43 -6.62
N ALA A 15 -14.03 37.87 -7.76
CA ALA A 15 -13.32 36.98 -8.69
C ALA A 15 -11.97 36.48 -8.11
N GLY A 16 -11.28 37.32 -7.32
CA GLY A 16 -10.02 36.95 -6.66
C GLY A 16 -10.18 35.91 -5.54
N VAL A 17 -11.31 35.90 -4.82
CA VAL A 17 -11.59 34.92 -3.76
C VAL A 17 -12.01 33.55 -4.31
N ALA A 18 -12.63 33.51 -5.50
CA ALA A 18 -13.03 32.22 -6.12
C ALA A 18 -11.86 31.39 -6.63
N ILE A 19 -10.67 31.99 -6.86
CA ILE A 19 -9.49 31.27 -7.39
C ILE A 19 -8.72 30.54 -6.28
N PHE A 20 -8.89 30.91 -5.01
CA PHE A 20 -8.19 30.25 -3.89
C PHE A 20 -8.96 29.08 -3.24
N ALA A 21 -10.16 28.75 -3.73
CA ALA A 21 -10.97 27.65 -3.18
C ALA A 21 -10.71 26.27 -3.84
N THR A 22 -9.69 26.14 -4.69
CA THR A 22 -9.22 24.82 -5.15
C THR A 22 -8.34 24.22 -4.07
N GLY A 23 -8.93 23.85 -2.94
CA GLY A 23 -8.25 23.06 -1.91
C GLY A 23 -7.69 21.78 -2.56
N CYS A 24 -6.45 21.42 -2.21
CA CYS A 24 -5.87 20.14 -2.63
C CYS A 24 -6.81 19.03 -2.19
N GLN A 25 -7.47 18.36 -3.14
CA GLN A 25 -8.27 17.19 -2.84
C GLN A 25 -7.38 16.07 -2.33
N THR A 26 -7.74 15.48 -1.20
CA THR A 26 -7.04 14.29 -0.68
C THR A 26 -7.24 13.11 -1.63
N TYR A 27 -6.36 12.11 -1.57
CA TYR A 27 -6.50 10.85 -2.33
C TYR A 27 -7.91 10.25 -2.12
N GLU A 28 -8.39 10.20 -0.88
CA GLU A 28 -9.71 9.68 -0.54
C GLU A 28 -10.84 10.43 -1.26
N GLN A 29 -10.79 11.77 -1.27
CA GLN A 29 -11.78 12.58 -1.99
C GLN A 29 -11.76 12.32 -3.50
N GLN A 30 -10.58 12.12 -4.05
CA GLN A 30 -10.38 11.80 -5.46
C GLN A 30 -10.89 10.40 -5.81
N MET A 31 -10.80 9.45 -4.88
CA MET A 31 -11.30 8.07 -5.06
C MET A 31 -12.83 7.95 -4.93
N LYS A 32 -13.55 8.95 -4.43
CA LYS A 32 -15.02 8.87 -4.29
C LYS A 32 -15.73 8.55 -5.61
N VAL A 33 -15.35 9.22 -6.69
CA VAL A 33 -15.96 9.02 -8.02
C VAL A 33 -15.56 7.63 -8.56
N VAL A 34 -14.32 7.23 -8.42
CA VAL A 34 -13.83 5.90 -8.81
C VAL A 34 -14.60 4.82 -8.08
N ASN A 35 -14.74 4.94 -6.76
CA ASN A 35 -15.49 4.01 -5.91
C ASN A 35 -16.99 3.96 -6.26
N GLN A 36 -17.56 5.08 -6.68
CA GLN A 36 -18.95 5.12 -7.15
C GLN A 36 -19.11 4.28 -8.43
N HIS A 37 -18.25 4.49 -9.44
CA HIS A 37 -18.26 3.69 -10.67
C HIS A 37 -18.04 2.21 -10.36
N TRP A 38 -17.08 1.90 -9.48
CA TRP A 38 -16.80 0.53 -9.07
C TRP A 38 -18.02 -0.17 -8.45
N ARG A 39 -18.67 0.48 -7.49
CA ARG A 39 -19.89 -0.06 -6.83
C ARG A 39 -21.06 -0.25 -7.78
N GLN A 40 -21.13 0.52 -8.85
CA GLN A 40 -22.14 0.41 -9.90
C GLN A 40 -21.79 -0.64 -10.97
N GLY A 41 -20.63 -1.30 -10.88
CA GLY A 41 -20.15 -2.22 -11.89
C GLY A 41 -19.56 -1.55 -13.14
N ASN A 42 -19.48 -0.22 -13.16
CA ASN A 42 -18.95 0.57 -14.27
C ASN A 42 -17.40 0.65 -14.20
N VAL A 43 -16.76 -0.51 -14.14
CA VAL A 43 -15.30 -0.60 -13.88
C VAL A 43 -14.43 0.02 -14.98
N ALA A 44 -14.91 0.02 -16.23
CA ALA A 44 -14.22 0.70 -17.34
C ALA A 44 -14.21 2.23 -17.16
N GLU A 45 -15.30 2.81 -16.66
CA GLU A 45 -15.37 4.24 -16.34
C GLU A 45 -14.53 4.59 -15.10
N ALA A 46 -14.44 3.66 -14.13
CA ALA A 46 -13.49 3.81 -13.02
C ALA A 46 -12.05 3.92 -13.54
N ALA A 47 -11.62 3.05 -14.47
CA ALA A 47 -10.29 3.09 -15.07
C ALA A 47 -10.03 4.41 -15.82
N LYS A 48 -10.99 4.90 -16.61
CA LYS A 48 -10.90 6.20 -17.32
C LYS A 48 -10.78 7.38 -16.35
N THR A 49 -11.50 7.33 -15.22
CA THR A 49 -11.44 8.38 -14.19
C THR A 49 -10.06 8.45 -13.53
N ILE A 50 -9.36 7.32 -13.41
CA ILE A 50 -8.03 7.21 -12.83
C ILE A 50 -6.94 7.69 -13.82
N GLU A 51 -7.09 7.43 -15.11
CA GLU A 51 -6.07 7.61 -16.13
C GLU A 51 -5.36 8.98 -16.10
N PRO A 52 -6.04 10.14 -16.04
CA PRO A 52 -5.39 11.44 -16.02
C PRO A 52 -4.47 11.64 -14.78
N LYS A 53 -4.76 10.94 -13.69
CA LYS A 53 -3.96 10.98 -12.46
C LYS A 53 -2.76 10.05 -12.53
N ALA A 54 -2.96 8.86 -13.09
CA ALA A 54 -1.93 7.86 -13.29
C ALA A 54 -0.88 8.28 -14.32
N THR A 55 -1.26 9.07 -15.33
CA THR A 55 -0.38 9.51 -16.42
C THR A 55 0.26 10.88 -16.19
N ARG A 56 -0.15 11.60 -15.13
CA ARG A 56 0.39 12.92 -14.83
C ARG A 56 1.88 12.84 -14.51
N LYS A 57 2.68 13.65 -15.21
CA LYS A 57 4.10 13.86 -14.87
C LYS A 57 4.20 14.45 -13.45
N GLU A 58 5.18 14.27 -12.70
CA GLU A 58 5.39 14.89 -11.37
C GLU A 58 4.21 14.72 -10.38
N ASN A 59 3.74 13.50 -10.24
CA ASN A 59 2.75 13.15 -9.25
C ASN A 59 3.40 12.21 -8.21
N LYS A 60 3.49 12.67 -6.95
CA LYS A 60 4.01 11.89 -5.83
C LYS A 60 3.26 10.57 -5.61
N ASP A 61 2.00 10.53 -6.01
CA ASP A 61 1.10 9.39 -5.86
C ASP A 61 0.99 8.56 -7.16
N THR A 62 1.92 8.75 -8.14
CA THR A 62 1.86 8.06 -9.44
C THR A 62 1.78 6.54 -9.28
N ILE A 63 2.54 5.96 -8.35
CA ILE A 63 2.57 4.50 -8.15
C ILE A 63 1.18 4.01 -7.73
N ILE A 64 0.55 4.61 -6.72
CA ILE A 64 -0.77 4.16 -6.28
C ILE A 64 -1.82 4.36 -7.37
N TRP A 65 -1.77 5.47 -8.13
CA TRP A 65 -2.70 5.69 -9.24
C TRP A 65 -2.52 4.67 -10.36
N ARG A 66 -1.30 4.23 -10.66
CA ARG A 66 -1.04 3.17 -11.63
C ARG A 66 -1.52 1.81 -11.16
N LEU A 67 -1.36 1.50 -9.87
CA LEU A 67 -1.88 0.27 -9.27
C LEU A 67 -3.42 0.24 -9.32
N GLU A 68 -4.08 1.34 -8.97
CA GLU A 68 -5.54 1.47 -9.07
C GLU A 68 -6.03 1.36 -10.52
N GLN A 69 -5.31 2.00 -11.46
CA GLN A 69 -5.62 1.92 -12.89
C GLN A 69 -5.50 0.47 -13.38
N GLY A 70 -4.40 -0.20 -13.07
CA GLY A 70 -4.19 -1.60 -13.45
C GLY A 70 -5.29 -2.51 -12.92
N THR A 71 -5.69 -2.31 -11.67
CA THR A 71 -6.77 -3.07 -11.03
C THR A 71 -8.12 -2.84 -11.72
N ALA A 72 -8.48 -1.59 -12.01
CA ALA A 72 -9.73 -1.25 -12.68
C ALA A 72 -9.77 -1.77 -14.13
N LEU A 73 -8.67 -1.63 -14.88
CA LEU A 73 -8.54 -2.17 -16.23
C LEU A 73 -8.66 -3.69 -16.26
N ARG A 74 -8.04 -4.38 -15.31
CA ARG A 74 -8.20 -5.83 -15.15
C ARG A 74 -9.66 -6.21 -14.92
N ALA A 75 -10.35 -5.54 -14.00
CA ALA A 75 -11.75 -5.80 -13.72
C ALA A 75 -12.66 -5.51 -14.94
N ALA A 76 -12.25 -4.59 -15.81
CA ALA A 76 -12.92 -4.28 -17.09
C ALA A 76 -12.58 -5.28 -18.22
N GLY A 77 -11.74 -6.30 -17.97
CA GLY A 77 -11.29 -7.24 -19.00
C GLY A 77 -10.22 -6.69 -19.94
N GLN A 78 -9.70 -5.49 -19.69
CA GLN A 78 -8.66 -4.83 -20.48
C GLN A 78 -7.27 -5.25 -19.99
N TYR A 79 -6.95 -6.53 -20.23
CA TYR A 79 -5.79 -7.19 -19.60
C TYR A 79 -4.45 -6.63 -20.07
N GLN A 80 -4.33 -6.29 -21.36
CA GLN A 80 -3.09 -5.74 -21.91
C GLN A 80 -2.78 -4.36 -21.36
N GLU A 81 -3.80 -3.49 -21.28
CA GLU A 81 -3.69 -2.14 -20.72
C GLU A 81 -3.43 -2.20 -19.20
N SER A 82 -4.04 -3.18 -18.51
CA SER A 82 -3.78 -3.45 -17.11
C SER A 82 -2.31 -3.81 -16.86
N ILE A 83 -1.74 -4.69 -17.69
CA ILE A 83 -0.32 -5.04 -17.62
C ILE A 83 0.55 -3.79 -17.82
N ALA A 84 0.28 -2.97 -18.82
CA ALA A 84 1.04 -1.75 -19.07
C ALA A 84 0.97 -0.75 -17.89
N ALA A 85 -0.20 -0.65 -17.22
CA ALA A 85 -0.33 0.18 -16.03
C ALA A 85 0.49 -0.38 -14.85
N PHE A 86 0.47 -1.70 -14.63
CA PHE A 86 1.29 -2.34 -13.60
C PHE A 86 2.79 -2.26 -13.90
N ASP A 87 3.21 -2.41 -15.16
CA ASP A 87 4.62 -2.25 -15.56
C ASP A 87 5.13 -0.84 -15.25
N ALA A 88 4.32 0.19 -15.54
CA ALA A 88 4.66 1.57 -15.22
C ALA A 88 4.75 1.84 -13.70
N ALA A 89 3.96 1.13 -12.88
CA ALA A 89 4.09 1.16 -11.42
C ALA A 89 5.37 0.45 -10.97
N GLU A 90 5.64 -0.75 -11.51
CA GLU A 90 6.79 -1.58 -11.15
C GLU A 90 8.12 -0.88 -11.48
N GLU A 91 8.22 -0.22 -12.62
CA GLU A 91 9.40 0.56 -13.01
C GLU A 91 9.72 1.64 -11.95
N LYS A 92 8.71 2.40 -11.53
CA LYS A 92 8.89 3.43 -10.50
C LYS A 92 9.24 2.85 -9.13
N ILE A 93 8.59 1.76 -8.74
CA ILE A 93 8.89 1.03 -7.50
C ILE A 93 10.35 0.58 -7.49
N ASN A 94 10.80 -0.06 -8.56
CA ASN A 94 12.18 -0.53 -8.69
C ASN A 94 13.20 0.62 -8.62
N ALA A 95 12.90 1.76 -9.26
CA ALA A 95 13.73 2.95 -9.17
C ALA A 95 13.86 3.51 -7.74
N PHE A 96 12.79 3.44 -6.94
CA PHE A 96 12.86 3.79 -5.50
C PHE A 96 13.64 2.77 -4.69
N ASP A 97 13.44 1.47 -4.94
CA ASP A 97 14.15 0.40 -4.24
C ASP A 97 15.67 0.47 -4.51
N GLU A 98 16.09 0.79 -5.74
CA GLU A 98 17.49 0.99 -6.10
C GLU A 98 18.11 2.21 -5.40
N LYS A 99 17.41 3.34 -5.39
CA LYS A 99 17.86 4.54 -4.66
C LYS A 99 18.00 4.28 -3.16
N ALA A 100 17.06 3.56 -2.56
CA ALA A 100 17.09 3.23 -1.14
C ALA A 100 18.29 2.33 -0.77
N LYS A 101 18.73 1.44 -1.66
CA LYS A 101 19.94 0.61 -1.44
C LYS A 101 21.23 1.44 -1.43
N ILE A 102 21.26 2.55 -2.18
CA ILE A 102 22.46 3.42 -2.30
C ILE A 102 22.52 4.42 -1.14
N SER A 103 21.37 4.87 -0.62
CA SER A 103 21.28 5.90 0.41
C SER A 103 20.89 5.29 1.76
N LEU A 104 21.88 4.83 2.52
CA LEU A 104 21.70 4.38 3.92
C LEU A 104 21.35 5.52 4.89
N SER A 105 21.36 6.80 4.45
CA SER A 105 21.21 8.00 5.30
C SER A 105 19.79 8.59 5.33
N ASP A 106 18.87 8.16 4.47
CA ASP A 106 17.57 8.84 4.30
C ASP A 106 16.47 8.41 5.29
N GLU A 107 16.70 7.39 6.11
CA GLU A 107 15.70 6.96 7.11
C GLU A 107 15.43 8.04 8.18
N THR A 108 16.42 8.87 8.50
CA THR A 108 16.27 9.93 9.52
C THR A 108 15.60 11.19 8.98
N ALA A 109 15.73 11.49 7.71
CA ALA A 109 15.05 12.64 7.08
C ALA A 109 13.53 12.44 6.97
N GLY A 110 13.07 11.19 6.83
CA GLY A 110 11.64 10.86 6.76
C GLY A 110 10.88 11.05 8.07
N LEU A 111 11.55 10.99 9.22
CA LEU A 111 10.95 11.17 10.54
C LEU A 111 10.60 12.64 10.85
N LEU A 112 11.26 13.58 10.20
CA LEU A 112 11.08 15.03 10.42
C LEU A 112 10.19 15.70 9.36
N SER A 113 9.86 15.00 8.27
CA SER A 113 9.02 15.54 7.19
C SER A 113 7.56 15.10 7.35
N ASN A 114 6.65 15.97 6.90
CA ASN A 114 5.23 15.62 6.81
C ASN A 114 5.07 14.46 5.81
N GLN A 115 4.74 13.26 6.30
CA GLN A 115 4.57 12.05 5.47
C GLN A 115 3.61 12.24 4.29
N ALA A 116 2.65 13.16 4.41
CA ALA A 116 1.72 13.51 3.32
C ALA A 116 2.41 14.19 2.13
N GLN A 117 3.65 14.66 2.27
CA GLN A 117 4.44 15.30 1.21
C GLN A 117 5.43 14.35 0.52
N LEU A 118 5.64 13.14 1.08
CA LEU A 118 6.55 12.16 0.53
C LEU A 118 5.91 11.43 -0.66
N ASP A 119 6.76 11.02 -1.60
CA ASP A 119 6.36 10.15 -2.69
C ASP A 119 5.88 8.79 -2.17
N TYR A 120 4.78 8.29 -2.73
CA TYR A 120 4.34 6.93 -2.47
C TYR A 120 5.28 5.94 -3.18
N LYS A 121 6.01 5.15 -2.42
CA LYS A 121 7.06 4.25 -2.94
C LYS A 121 6.55 2.83 -3.26
N GLY A 122 5.27 2.55 -3.00
CA GLY A 122 4.72 1.20 -3.02
C GLY A 122 5.07 0.42 -1.75
N ARG A 123 4.08 -0.25 -1.18
CA ARG A 123 4.27 -1.13 -0.03
C ARG A 123 4.55 -2.56 -0.47
N ASP A 124 5.08 -3.38 0.42
CA ASP A 124 5.42 -4.77 0.09
C ASP A 124 4.21 -5.54 -0.44
N TYR A 125 3.01 -5.35 0.14
CA TYR A 125 1.79 -5.99 -0.35
C TYR A 125 1.37 -5.51 -1.75
N ASP A 126 1.64 -4.26 -2.12
CA ASP A 126 1.37 -3.75 -3.47
C ASP A 126 2.25 -4.47 -4.49
N LYS A 127 3.55 -4.66 -4.17
CA LYS A 127 4.51 -5.37 -5.03
C LYS A 127 4.08 -6.82 -5.26
N VAL A 128 3.63 -7.49 -4.19
CA VAL A 128 3.13 -8.88 -4.26
C VAL A 128 1.88 -8.97 -5.13
N MET A 129 0.89 -8.10 -4.90
CA MET A 129 -0.37 -8.12 -5.65
C MET A 129 -0.20 -7.68 -7.11
N LEU A 130 0.70 -6.74 -7.39
CA LEU A 130 1.04 -6.29 -8.74
C LEU A 130 1.47 -7.47 -9.61
N ASN A 131 2.48 -8.25 -9.17
CA ASN A 131 2.94 -9.40 -9.94
C ASN A 131 1.87 -10.50 -10.01
N THR A 132 1.08 -10.70 -8.95
CA THR A 132 -0.03 -11.65 -8.96
C THR A 132 -1.08 -11.26 -10.01
N TYR A 133 -1.48 -10.00 -10.08
CA TYR A 133 -2.46 -9.54 -11.08
C TYR A 133 -1.90 -9.56 -12.49
N LYS A 134 -0.62 -9.25 -12.70
CA LYS A 134 0.04 -9.43 -14.00
C LYS A 134 0.02 -10.90 -14.44
N ALA A 135 0.35 -11.83 -13.54
CA ALA A 135 0.28 -13.27 -13.83
C ALA A 135 -1.12 -13.69 -14.26
N LEU A 136 -2.14 -13.28 -13.51
CA LEU A 136 -3.54 -13.57 -13.85
C LEU A 136 -3.98 -12.93 -15.17
N ASN A 137 -3.47 -11.74 -15.52
CA ASN A 137 -3.72 -11.09 -16.81
C ASN A 137 -3.11 -11.91 -17.96
N TYR A 138 -1.85 -12.34 -17.81
CA TYR A 138 -1.19 -13.18 -18.80
C TYR A 138 -1.91 -14.52 -19.01
N LEU A 139 -2.46 -15.12 -17.95
CA LEU A 139 -3.31 -16.32 -18.09
C LEU A 139 -4.56 -16.04 -18.92
N GLN A 140 -5.23 -14.90 -18.73
CA GLN A 140 -6.40 -14.52 -19.53
C GLN A 140 -6.06 -14.31 -21.00
N LEU A 141 -4.82 -13.86 -21.29
CA LEU A 141 -4.30 -13.67 -22.64
C LEU A 141 -3.73 -14.98 -23.27
N GLY A 142 -3.71 -16.09 -22.53
CA GLY A 142 -3.10 -17.35 -22.97
C GLY A 142 -1.57 -17.35 -22.96
N GLU A 143 -0.93 -16.33 -22.38
CA GLU A 143 0.52 -16.16 -22.31
C GLU A 143 1.11 -16.85 -21.07
N THR A 144 1.02 -18.17 -21.00
CA THR A 144 1.33 -18.99 -19.80
C THR A 144 2.77 -18.84 -19.32
N ASP A 145 3.74 -18.70 -20.24
CA ASP A 145 5.15 -18.56 -19.85
C ASP A 145 5.41 -17.22 -19.15
N LYS A 146 4.75 -16.13 -19.59
CA LYS A 146 4.82 -14.84 -18.93
C LYS A 146 4.12 -14.89 -17.57
N ALA A 147 2.97 -15.57 -17.48
CA ALA A 147 2.29 -15.80 -16.21
C ALA A 147 3.20 -16.52 -15.21
N ARG A 148 3.95 -17.53 -15.67
CA ARG A 148 4.92 -18.27 -14.85
C ARG A 148 5.97 -17.33 -14.23
N VAL A 149 6.54 -16.45 -15.03
CA VAL A 149 7.53 -15.47 -14.54
C VAL A 149 6.94 -14.58 -13.45
N GLU A 150 5.73 -14.08 -13.66
CA GLU A 150 5.09 -13.19 -12.70
C GLU A 150 4.66 -13.92 -11.41
N PHE A 151 4.25 -15.19 -11.45
CA PHE A 151 4.01 -15.99 -10.23
C PHE A 151 5.29 -16.24 -9.44
N ILE A 152 6.41 -16.50 -10.11
CA ILE A 152 7.72 -16.62 -9.45
C ILE A 152 8.10 -15.31 -8.77
N ARG A 153 7.92 -14.17 -9.45
CA ARG A 153 8.17 -12.85 -8.88
C ARG A 153 7.26 -12.54 -7.70
N ALA A 154 5.96 -12.88 -7.80
CA ALA A 154 5.02 -12.70 -6.70
C ALA A 154 5.45 -13.49 -5.45
N ALA A 155 5.88 -14.74 -5.61
CA ALA A 155 6.40 -15.55 -4.51
C ALA A 155 7.68 -14.95 -3.91
N GLN A 156 8.61 -14.44 -4.73
CA GLN A 156 9.81 -13.76 -4.26
C GLN A 156 9.46 -12.48 -3.48
N ARG A 157 8.58 -11.63 -4.04
CA ARG A 157 8.09 -10.42 -3.35
C ARG A 157 7.40 -10.74 -2.03
N GLN A 158 6.71 -11.89 -1.94
CA GLN A 158 6.10 -12.33 -0.70
C GLN A 158 7.15 -12.68 0.36
N GLN A 159 8.23 -13.38 0.00
CA GLN A 159 9.34 -13.66 0.89
C GLN A 159 10.05 -12.37 1.33
N ASP A 160 10.29 -11.45 0.41
CA ASP A 160 10.87 -10.14 0.72
C ASP A 160 9.98 -9.35 1.70
N ALA A 161 8.64 -9.41 1.53
CA ALA A 161 7.68 -8.75 2.41
C ALA A 161 7.71 -9.31 3.84
N GLU A 162 7.79 -10.63 3.98
CA GLU A 162 7.93 -11.30 5.29
C GLU A 162 9.22 -10.91 5.98
N GLU A 163 10.34 -10.95 5.26
CA GLU A 163 11.65 -10.57 5.78
C GLU A 163 11.71 -9.08 6.18
N ASN A 164 11.17 -8.19 5.34
CA ASN A 164 11.10 -6.76 5.64
C ASN A 164 10.23 -6.49 6.87
N ASN A 165 9.11 -7.22 7.01
CA ASN A 165 8.25 -7.09 8.18
C ASN A 165 8.98 -7.54 9.46
N ARG A 166 9.67 -8.69 9.42
CA ARG A 166 10.50 -9.20 10.52
C ARG A 166 11.55 -8.18 10.94
N LYS A 167 12.30 -7.62 9.98
CA LYS A 167 13.30 -6.58 10.26
C LYS A 167 12.71 -5.31 10.87
N ARG A 168 11.50 -4.90 10.45
CA ARG A 168 10.81 -3.75 11.05
C ARG A 168 10.42 -4.00 12.50
N ILE A 169 9.93 -5.19 12.80
CA ILE A 169 9.59 -5.59 14.17
C ILE A 169 10.86 -5.56 15.04
N GLU A 170 11.93 -6.22 14.62
CA GLU A 170 13.21 -6.26 15.33
C GLU A 170 13.79 -4.86 15.58
N LYS A 171 13.79 -3.98 14.56
CA LYS A 171 14.22 -2.58 14.72
C LYS A 171 13.34 -1.82 15.71
N SER A 172 12.03 -2.05 15.71
CA SER A 172 11.09 -1.40 16.63
C SER A 172 11.35 -1.85 18.06
N GLU A 173 11.57 -3.15 18.29
CA GLU A 173 11.89 -3.71 19.59
C GLU A 173 13.23 -3.17 20.12
N GLN A 174 14.27 -3.13 19.27
CA GLN A 174 15.55 -2.55 19.61
C GLN A 174 15.45 -1.05 19.93
N ALA A 175 14.63 -0.30 19.19
CA ALA A 175 14.41 1.12 19.46
C ALA A 175 13.73 1.34 20.81
N ILE A 176 12.75 0.51 21.17
CA ILE A 176 12.08 0.54 22.48
C ILE A 176 13.08 0.20 23.60
N GLU A 177 13.93 -0.80 23.40
CA GLU A 177 14.95 -1.19 24.41
C GLU A 177 15.98 -0.07 24.60
N ASN A 178 16.49 0.50 23.50
CA ASN A 178 17.41 1.64 23.54
C ASN A 178 16.81 2.88 24.23
N LEU A 179 15.49 3.09 24.11
CA LEU A 179 14.80 4.17 24.80
C LEU A 179 14.75 3.94 26.31
N LYS A 180 14.59 2.69 26.76
CA LYS A 180 14.59 2.36 28.21
C LYS A 180 15.94 2.68 28.86
N ASP A 181 17.03 2.48 28.12
CA ASP A 181 18.40 2.68 28.61
C ASP A 181 18.94 4.10 28.31
N SER A 182 18.16 4.93 27.57
CA SER A 182 18.63 6.26 27.20
C SER A 182 18.71 7.20 28.39
N LYS A 183 19.88 7.86 28.50
CA LYS A 183 20.15 8.87 29.54
C LYS A 183 20.33 10.24 28.87
N ASP A 184 19.89 11.28 29.52
CA ASP A 184 20.12 12.66 29.11
C ASP A 184 21.62 13.05 29.27
N ALA A 185 21.99 14.24 28.81
CA ALA A 185 23.37 14.76 28.92
C ALA A 185 23.91 14.81 30.36
N ASN A 186 23.05 14.68 31.36
CA ASN A 186 23.39 14.67 32.79
C ASN A 186 23.38 13.26 33.39
N GLY A 187 23.25 12.22 32.57
CA GLY A 187 23.22 10.82 33.00
C GLY A 187 21.92 10.37 33.66
N LYS A 188 20.84 11.18 33.59
CA LYS A 188 19.52 10.82 34.10
C LYS A 188 18.71 10.12 33.01
N PRO A 189 17.86 9.13 33.36
CA PRO A 189 16.95 8.50 32.42
C PRO A 189 16.13 9.54 31.66
N VAL A 190 15.99 9.38 30.33
CA VAL A 190 15.16 10.27 29.52
C VAL A 190 13.71 10.08 29.93
N LYS A 191 13.12 11.09 30.55
CA LYS A 191 11.74 11.05 31.09
C LYS A 191 10.66 10.66 30.07
N GLY A 192 10.93 10.78 28.77
CA GLY A 192 9.96 10.50 27.71
C GLY A 192 9.57 9.03 27.57
N ALA A 193 10.48 8.09 27.84
CA ALA A 193 10.19 6.66 27.71
C ALA A 193 9.32 6.15 28.89
N GLU A 194 9.64 6.57 30.13
CA GLU A 194 8.82 6.24 31.29
C GLU A 194 7.46 6.90 31.24
N GLN A 195 7.39 8.19 30.84
CA GLN A 195 6.12 8.89 30.65
C GLN A 195 5.26 8.29 29.55
N GLY A 196 5.86 7.85 28.44
CA GLY A 196 5.15 7.19 27.33
C GLY A 196 4.53 5.86 27.81
N LYS A 197 5.27 5.07 28.57
CA LYS A 197 4.76 3.82 29.16
C LYS A 197 3.65 4.10 30.17
N GLU A 198 3.87 5.04 31.10
CA GLU A 198 2.87 5.41 32.08
C GLU A 198 1.58 5.94 31.46
N LEU A 199 1.68 6.75 30.37
CA LEU A 199 0.52 7.22 29.61
C LEU A 199 -0.19 6.08 28.89
N ALA A 200 0.56 5.15 28.29
CA ALA A 200 -0.02 3.96 27.65
C ALA A 200 -0.71 3.04 28.67
N ASP A 201 -0.09 2.81 29.82
CA ASP A 201 -0.67 2.01 30.89
C ASP A 201 -1.94 2.67 31.47
N LYS A 202 -1.94 4.00 31.66
CA LYS A 202 -3.13 4.77 32.07
C LYS A 202 -4.25 4.72 31.02
N ALA A 203 -3.91 4.89 29.72
CA ALA A 203 -4.88 4.80 28.64
C ALA A 203 -5.48 3.40 28.57
N ASN A 204 -4.66 2.36 28.68
CA ASN A 204 -5.11 0.97 28.69
C ASN A 204 -5.96 0.62 29.91
N ALA A 205 -5.76 1.28 31.04
CA ALA A 205 -6.57 1.11 32.26
C ALA A 205 -7.86 1.95 32.26
N ASP A 206 -8.01 2.92 31.34
CA ASP A 206 -9.20 3.76 31.26
C ASP A 206 -10.36 3.04 30.54
N PRO A 207 -11.49 2.74 31.24
CA PRO A 207 -12.62 2.07 30.64
C PRO A 207 -13.26 2.84 29.46
N ASN A 208 -13.20 4.18 29.47
CA ASN A 208 -13.75 5.01 28.39
C ASN A 208 -12.85 4.91 27.16
N PHE A 209 -11.54 4.91 27.33
CA PHE A 209 -10.61 4.69 26.23
C PHE A 209 -10.83 3.31 25.61
N GLN A 210 -10.89 2.25 26.43
CA GLN A 210 -11.15 0.88 25.95
C GLN A 210 -12.50 0.76 25.23
N LYS A 211 -13.54 1.40 25.73
CA LYS A 211 -14.85 1.43 25.09
C LYS A 211 -14.79 2.15 23.73
N ASN A 212 -14.09 3.27 23.63
CA ASN A 212 -13.93 3.99 22.38
C ASN A 212 -13.12 3.16 21.37
N VAL A 213 -12.02 2.53 21.78
CA VAL A 213 -11.24 1.62 20.93
C VAL A 213 -12.11 0.46 20.44
N ALA A 214 -12.88 -0.20 21.32
CA ALA A 214 -13.77 -1.28 20.92
C ALA A 214 -14.89 -0.81 19.97
N THR A 215 -15.40 0.41 20.15
CA THR A 215 -16.45 0.97 19.27
C THR A 215 -15.91 1.28 17.88
N GLU A 216 -14.73 1.89 17.80
CA GLU A 216 -14.16 2.35 16.53
C GLU A 216 -13.41 1.24 15.78
N TYR A 217 -12.79 0.31 16.52
CA TYR A 217 -11.87 -0.69 15.97
C TYR A 217 -12.26 -2.14 16.27
N GLY A 218 -13.33 -2.38 17.07
CA GLY A 218 -13.74 -3.73 17.47
C GLY A 218 -14.11 -4.63 16.28
N TYR A 219 -14.46 -4.05 15.12
CA TYR A 219 -14.66 -4.82 13.88
C TYR A 219 -13.36 -5.52 13.40
N LEU A 220 -12.18 -5.02 13.83
CA LEU A 220 -10.90 -5.64 13.51
C LEU A 220 -10.67 -6.95 14.25
N ASP A 221 -11.35 -7.18 15.38
CA ASP A 221 -11.25 -8.43 16.16
C ASP A 221 -11.74 -9.65 15.37
N GLY A 222 -12.61 -9.41 14.37
CA GLY A 222 -13.06 -10.43 13.41
C GLY A 222 -12.03 -10.78 12.32
N PHE A 223 -10.94 -10.01 12.22
CA PHE A 223 -9.88 -10.27 11.26
C PHE A 223 -8.69 -10.92 11.97
N PRO A 224 -8.37 -12.18 11.64
CA PRO A 224 -7.21 -12.82 12.23
C PRO A 224 -5.94 -12.05 11.85
N ALA A 225 -5.20 -11.58 12.84
CA ALA A 225 -3.90 -10.96 12.63
C ALA A 225 -2.94 -11.97 12.01
N LYS A 226 -2.50 -11.74 10.79
CA LYS A 226 -1.46 -12.55 10.15
C LYS A 226 -0.10 -12.00 10.56
N ALA A 227 0.49 -12.58 11.59
CA ALA A 227 1.74 -12.13 12.18
C ALA A 227 2.90 -12.05 11.17
N ASN A 228 2.88 -12.88 10.14
CA ASN A 228 4.01 -13.06 9.22
C ASN A 228 3.87 -12.28 7.92
N TYR A 229 2.91 -11.38 7.78
CA TYR A 229 2.70 -10.60 6.55
C TYR A 229 2.40 -11.46 5.30
N VAL A 230 1.96 -12.70 5.50
CA VAL A 230 1.68 -13.68 4.46
C VAL A 230 0.35 -13.39 3.79
N ASN A 231 0.33 -13.39 2.44
CA ASN A 231 -0.91 -13.36 1.68
C ASN A 231 -1.26 -14.77 1.19
N PRO A 232 -2.20 -15.47 1.83
CA PRO A 232 -2.55 -16.85 1.47
C PRO A 232 -3.15 -16.97 0.06
N PHE A 233 -3.81 -15.91 -0.46
CA PHE A 233 -4.35 -15.90 -1.82
C PHE A 233 -3.24 -16.05 -2.86
N VAL A 234 -2.12 -15.34 -2.68
CA VAL A 234 -1.00 -15.38 -3.61
C VAL A 234 -0.38 -16.77 -3.68
N TYR A 235 -0.16 -17.39 -2.54
CA TYR A 235 0.35 -18.76 -2.50
C TYR A 235 -0.65 -19.74 -3.09
N TYR A 236 -1.93 -19.65 -2.75
CA TYR A 236 -2.97 -20.54 -3.27
C TYR A 236 -3.07 -20.49 -4.79
N ILE A 237 -3.16 -19.28 -5.38
CA ILE A 237 -3.30 -19.13 -6.82
C ILE A 237 -2.03 -19.53 -7.58
N SER A 238 -0.86 -19.28 -7.00
CA SER A 238 0.42 -19.76 -7.55
C SER A 238 0.50 -21.29 -7.51
N GLY A 239 0.06 -21.89 -6.41
CA GLY A 239 -0.03 -23.35 -6.27
C GLY A 239 -0.92 -23.99 -7.32
N LEU A 240 -2.10 -23.42 -7.56
CA LEU A 240 -3.01 -23.87 -8.63
C LEU A 240 -2.34 -23.77 -10.01
N TYR A 241 -1.69 -22.64 -10.30
CA TYR A 241 -0.98 -22.47 -11.57
C TYR A 241 0.09 -23.56 -11.76
N PHE A 242 1.01 -23.71 -10.82
CA PHE A 242 2.10 -24.69 -10.94
C PHE A 242 1.59 -26.13 -10.97
N LEU A 243 0.48 -26.45 -10.31
CA LEU A 243 -0.14 -27.76 -10.37
C LEU A 243 -0.75 -28.05 -11.75
N THR A 244 -1.38 -27.06 -12.38
CA THR A 244 -2.13 -27.24 -13.64
C THR A 244 -1.27 -27.00 -14.89
N ALA A 245 -0.26 -26.16 -14.81
CA ALA A 245 0.63 -25.82 -15.92
C ALA A 245 1.79 -26.79 -16.10
N THR A 246 1.99 -27.70 -15.15
CA THR A 246 3.07 -28.68 -15.22
C THR A 246 2.73 -29.80 -16.19
N ASN A 247 3.65 -30.09 -17.11
CA ASN A 247 3.61 -31.33 -17.93
C ASN A 247 4.32 -32.48 -17.25
N GLY A 248 4.26 -32.59 -15.91
CA GLY A 248 4.96 -33.55 -15.09
C GLY A 248 6.33 -33.07 -14.59
N ASP A 249 6.67 -31.81 -14.76
CA ASP A 249 7.91 -31.25 -14.25
C ASP A 249 7.90 -31.26 -12.70
N GLN A 250 8.87 -31.98 -12.13
CA GLN A 250 9.02 -32.13 -10.70
C GLN A 250 9.28 -30.83 -9.97
N SER A 251 9.91 -29.86 -10.63
CA SER A 251 10.15 -28.53 -10.04
C SER A 251 8.83 -27.77 -9.84
N ASP A 252 7.89 -27.88 -10.78
CA ASP A 252 6.58 -27.24 -10.68
C ASP A 252 5.69 -27.94 -9.64
N LEU A 253 5.72 -29.26 -9.60
CA LEU A 253 5.01 -30.01 -8.55
C LEU A 253 5.54 -29.66 -7.15
N SER A 254 6.85 -29.47 -7.01
CA SER A 254 7.44 -29.02 -5.75
C SER A 254 6.98 -27.61 -5.39
N ARG A 255 6.97 -26.68 -6.35
CA ARG A 255 6.46 -25.31 -6.14
C ARG A 255 4.99 -25.30 -5.75
N ALA A 256 4.16 -26.09 -6.42
CA ALA A 256 2.74 -26.23 -6.10
C ALA A 256 2.54 -26.74 -4.67
N ARG A 257 3.24 -27.81 -4.30
CA ARG A 257 3.19 -28.40 -2.96
C ARG A 257 3.59 -27.38 -1.89
N ASP A 258 4.70 -26.67 -2.10
CA ASP A 258 5.20 -25.71 -1.12
C ASP A 258 4.26 -24.52 -1.00
N ALA A 259 3.69 -24.02 -2.10
CA ALA A 259 2.68 -22.96 -2.09
C ALA A 259 1.41 -23.37 -1.31
N PHE A 260 0.91 -24.58 -1.50
CA PHE A 260 -0.24 -25.08 -0.71
C PHE A 260 0.11 -25.29 0.76
N ARG A 261 1.32 -25.70 1.11
CA ARG A 261 1.77 -25.81 2.50
C ARG A 261 1.79 -24.42 3.17
N PHE A 262 2.33 -23.41 2.51
CA PHE A 262 2.28 -22.01 3.01
C PHE A 262 0.84 -21.51 3.16
N THR A 263 -0.03 -21.82 2.19
CA THR A 263 -1.46 -21.47 2.29
C THR A 263 -2.10 -22.11 3.53
N LEU A 264 -1.90 -23.42 3.72
CA LEU A 264 -2.46 -24.15 4.86
C LEU A 264 -1.91 -23.65 6.19
N GLY A 265 -0.59 -23.41 6.29
CA GLY A 265 0.04 -22.83 7.47
C GLY A 265 -0.55 -21.50 7.84
N SER A 266 -0.73 -20.60 6.86
CA SER A 266 -1.30 -19.27 7.10
C SER A 266 -2.79 -19.26 7.48
N ILE A 267 -3.56 -20.31 7.12
CA ILE A 267 -4.98 -20.46 7.47
C ILE A 267 -5.15 -21.26 8.77
N GLY A 268 -4.29 -22.26 8.99
CA GLY A 268 -4.41 -23.21 10.11
C GLY A 268 -3.98 -22.68 11.47
N GLU A 269 -3.23 -21.58 11.52
CA GLU A 269 -2.82 -20.93 12.78
C GLU A 269 -3.98 -20.25 13.55
N ASN A 270 -5.21 -20.37 13.06
CA ASN A 270 -6.43 -19.80 13.64
C ASN A 270 -7.36 -20.86 14.28
N LYS A 271 -6.81 -21.99 14.74
CA LYS A 271 -7.58 -22.96 15.53
C LYS A 271 -7.18 -22.97 16.97
#